data_104a755c4c301b4247ffde3f694074bc
#
_entry.id   104a755c4c301b4247ffde3f694074bc
#
_cell.length_a   1.000
_cell.length_b   1.000
_cell.length_c   1.000
_cell.angle_alpha   90.00
_cell.angle_beta   90.00
_cell.angle_gamma   90.00
#
_symmetry.space_group_name_H-M   'P 1'
#
loop_
_entity.id
_entity.type
_entity.pdbx_description
1 polymer ?
#
loop_
_entity_poly.entity_id
_entity_poly.type
_entity_poly.pdbx_seq_one_letter_code
_entity_poly.pdbx_strand_id
1 'polypeptide(L)'
;NRYYIGIGRSESWDSAETVPDPTDAPRTIRNLRAGLQSIKSASDVSYVIPRYNWSSGSIYQAYDDDLTSIPDTNPYAVLTEDNQVYIVLQQAKNSAGTATTSTIKPTGTTTKPFKTSDGYVWKFLYSLSAARASAFLSANFVPVEKILDSARVNDLTGTTTLTALEITQALVQDSAVPGQIVGINVTAGGTGYTSTPTVTINGDGVRAAATAT
;
A
#
# COMPACT_ATOMS: atom_id res chain seq x y z
N ASN A 1 -15.87 16.94 -4.87
CA ASN A 1 -15.11 18.15 -4.51
C ASN A 1 -14.38 18.66 -5.76
N ARG A 2 -14.28 19.98 -5.91
CA ARG A 2 -13.50 20.62 -6.97
C ARG A 2 -12.19 21.12 -6.37
N TYR A 3 -11.08 20.76 -7.00
CA TYR A 3 -9.74 21.21 -6.60
C TYR A 3 -9.20 22.13 -7.68
N TYR A 4 -8.36 23.06 -7.29
CA TYR A 4 -7.64 23.93 -8.21
C TYR A 4 -6.15 23.74 -8.01
N ILE A 5 -5.44 23.47 -9.10
CA ILE A 5 -3.99 23.29 -9.12
C ILE A 5 -3.41 24.54 -9.77
N GLY A 6 -2.68 25.32 -8.99
CA GLY A 6 -1.93 26.46 -9.48
C GLY A 6 -0.51 26.02 -9.85
N ILE A 7 -0.06 26.36 -11.04
CA ILE A 7 1.32 26.21 -11.48
C ILE A 7 1.95 27.58 -11.44
N GLY A 8 2.89 27.79 -10.54
CA GLY A 8 3.55 29.07 -10.34
C GLY A 8 4.99 29.07 -10.80
N ARG A 9 5.61 30.22 -10.70
CA ARG A 9 6.99 30.60 -10.93
C ARG A 9 7.75 29.73 -11.94
N SER A 10 8.00 30.29 -13.13
CA SER A 10 8.76 29.65 -14.21
C SER A 10 10.25 29.59 -13.96
N GLU A 11 10.73 30.46 -13.07
CA GLU A 11 12.16 30.64 -12.80
C GLU A 11 12.51 30.11 -11.40
N SER A 12 13.65 29.48 -11.28
CA SER A 12 14.23 29.14 -9.98
C SER A 12 14.56 30.43 -9.20
N TRP A 13 14.61 30.34 -7.87
CA TRP A 13 15.18 31.41 -7.06
C TRP A 13 16.64 31.62 -7.47
N ASP A 14 17.02 32.87 -7.66
CA ASP A 14 18.40 33.20 -7.89
C ASP A 14 19.21 32.82 -6.63
N SER A 15 20.45 32.36 -6.81
CA SER A 15 21.30 31.97 -5.67
C SER A 15 21.58 33.16 -4.73
N ALA A 16 21.38 34.38 -5.19
CA ALA A 16 21.47 35.62 -4.40
C ALA A 16 20.14 35.98 -3.69
N GLU A 17 19.00 35.35 -4.06
CA GLU A 17 17.69 35.58 -3.45
C GLU A 17 17.45 34.59 -2.34
N THR A 18 17.11 35.09 -1.16
CA THR A 18 16.63 34.25 -0.07
C THR A 18 15.17 33.88 -0.34
N VAL A 19 14.85 32.59 -0.29
CA VAL A 19 13.45 32.15 -0.34
C VAL A 19 12.71 32.83 0.81
N PRO A 20 11.61 33.58 0.53
CA PRO A 20 10.86 34.26 1.60
C PRO A 20 10.27 33.27 2.58
N ASP A 21 10.27 33.65 3.85
CA ASP A 21 9.58 32.86 4.88
C ASP A 21 8.09 32.76 4.58
N PRO A 22 7.47 31.59 4.84
CA PRO A 22 6.02 31.42 4.71
C PRO A 22 5.27 32.44 5.57
N THR A 23 4.32 33.14 4.97
CA THR A 23 3.52 34.16 5.68
C THR A 23 2.12 34.24 5.10
N ASP A 24 1.12 34.48 5.97
CA ASP A 24 -0.28 34.70 5.63
C ASP A 24 -0.60 36.16 5.24
N ALA A 25 0.43 37.01 5.11
CA ALA A 25 0.22 38.42 4.76
C ALA A 25 -0.52 38.56 3.41
N PRO A 26 -1.55 39.41 3.32
CA PRO A 26 -2.34 39.59 2.10
C PRO A 26 -1.50 39.99 0.87
N ARG A 27 -0.38 40.68 1.09
CA ARG A 27 0.56 41.05 0.04
C ARG A 27 1.23 39.80 -0.57
N THR A 28 1.63 38.85 0.28
CA THR A 28 2.29 37.61 -0.15
C THR A 28 1.31 36.74 -0.93
N ILE A 29 0.08 36.60 -0.47
CA ILE A 29 -0.98 35.88 -1.19
C ILE A 29 -1.26 36.51 -2.55
N ARG A 30 -1.26 37.84 -2.64
CA ARG A 30 -1.44 38.57 -3.90
C ARG A 30 -0.29 38.29 -4.85
N ASN A 31 0.96 38.36 -4.37
CA ASN A 31 2.15 38.09 -5.18
C ASN A 31 2.18 36.64 -5.66
N LEU A 32 1.80 35.69 -4.82
CA LEU A 32 1.66 34.28 -5.20
C LEU A 32 0.67 34.12 -6.38
N ARG A 33 -0.51 34.74 -6.28
CA ARG A 33 -1.54 34.69 -7.33
C ARG A 33 -1.06 35.36 -8.62
N ALA A 34 -0.36 36.48 -8.52
CA ALA A 34 0.20 37.20 -9.66
C ALA A 34 1.33 36.41 -10.36
N GLY A 35 2.06 35.59 -9.61
CA GLY A 35 3.11 34.73 -10.13
C GLY A 35 2.65 33.41 -10.73
N LEU A 36 1.35 33.08 -10.66
CA LEU A 36 0.84 31.85 -11.25
C LEU A 36 0.84 31.93 -12.78
N GLN A 37 1.44 30.94 -13.42
CA GLN A 37 1.43 30.79 -14.87
C GLN A 37 0.13 30.21 -15.40
N SER A 38 -0.46 29.29 -14.65
CA SER A 38 -1.76 28.71 -14.98
C SER A 38 -2.47 28.22 -13.74
N ILE A 39 -3.81 28.14 -13.83
CA ILE A 39 -4.66 27.49 -12.84
C ILE A 39 -5.53 26.50 -13.60
N LYS A 40 -5.51 25.23 -13.15
CA LYS A 40 -6.39 24.18 -13.69
C LYS A 40 -7.31 23.67 -12.61
N SER A 41 -8.56 23.42 -12.95
CA SER A 41 -9.47 22.71 -12.08
C SER A 41 -9.30 21.21 -12.27
N ALA A 42 -9.25 20.47 -11.15
CA ALA A 42 -9.32 19.02 -11.14
C ALA A 42 -10.62 18.59 -10.46
N SER A 43 -11.43 17.81 -11.14
CA SER A 43 -12.70 17.28 -10.61
C SER A 43 -12.52 15.94 -9.90
N ASP A 44 -11.44 15.25 -10.20
CA ASP A 44 -11.12 13.93 -9.64
C ASP A 44 -9.66 13.89 -9.19
N VAL A 45 -9.43 13.29 -8.02
CA VAL A 45 -8.09 13.12 -7.42
C VAL A 45 -8.02 11.77 -6.74
N SER A 46 -6.82 11.21 -6.66
CA SER A 46 -6.56 9.96 -5.96
C SER A 46 -5.29 10.07 -5.12
N TYR A 47 -5.30 9.43 -3.97
CA TYR A 47 -4.04 9.09 -3.31
C TYR A 47 -3.31 8.05 -4.15
N VAL A 48 -2.00 8.09 -4.13
CA VAL A 48 -1.15 7.17 -4.88
C VAL A 48 -0.02 6.65 -3.99
N ILE A 49 0.44 5.45 -4.30
CA ILE A 49 1.66 4.86 -3.74
C ILE A 49 2.66 4.61 -4.86
N PRO A 50 3.96 4.49 -4.58
CA PRO A 50 4.95 4.07 -5.57
C PRO A 50 4.56 2.75 -6.22
N ARG A 51 4.82 2.65 -7.53
CA ARG A 51 4.47 1.48 -8.33
C ARG A 51 5.63 0.50 -8.40
N TYR A 52 5.41 -0.69 -7.87
CA TYR A 52 6.29 -1.83 -8.05
C TYR A 52 5.50 -2.97 -8.68
N ASN A 53 5.85 -3.36 -9.89
CA ASN A 53 5.21 -4.49 -10.53
C ASN A 53 5.80 -5.78 -9.96
N TRP A 54 4.93 -6.77 -9.70
CA TRP A 54 5.42 -8.10 -9.39
C TRP A 54 6.20 -8.66 -10.60
N SER A 55 7.34 -9.26 -10.33
CA SER A 55 8.14 -9.97 -11.33
C SER A 55 8.74 -11.24 -10.72
N SER A 56 8.73 -12.31 -11.50
CA SER A 56 9.35 -13.57 -11.10
C SER A 56 10.87 -13.42 -10.95
N GLY A 57 11.42 -13.99 -9.89
CA GLY A 57 12.83 -13.90 -9.57
C GLY A 57 13.23 -12.70 -8.71
N SER A 58 12.29 -11.84 -8.35
CA SER A 58 12.52 -10.71 -7.45
C SER A 58 12.36 -11.11 -5.98
N ILE A 59 13.07 -10.40 -5.12
CA ILE A 59 12.93 -10.50 -3.67
C ILE A 59 11.99 -9.39 -3.21
N TYR A 60 11.03 -9.73 -2.35
CA TYR A 60 10.12 -8.81 -1.69
C TYR A 60 10.28 -8.95 -0.18
N GLN A 61 10.35 -7.85 0.55
CA GLN A 61 10.40 -7.92 2.01
C GLN A 61 9.00 -8.01 2.62
N ALA A 62 8.91 -8.47 3.86
CA ALA A 62 7.66 -8.41 4.60
C ALA A 62 7.30 -6.97 4.93
N TYR A 63 6.00 -6.68 5.00
CA TYR A 63 5.49 -5.42 5.55
C TYR A 63 5.96 -5.26 7.00
N ASP A 64 6.34 -4.05 7.33
CA ASP A 64 6.74 -3.64 8.66
C ASP A 64 6.10 -2.26 8.91
N ASP A 65 5.41 -2.10 10.03
CA ASP A 65 4.68 -0.88 10.39
C ASP A 65 5.59 0.27 10.81
N ASP A 66 6.85 -0.01 11.13
CA ASP A 66 7.87 1.01 11.36
C ASP A 66 8.38 1.68 10.06
N LEU A 67 8.07 1.10 8.89
CA LEU A 67 8.46 1.67 7.61
C LEU A 67 7.57 2.87 7.24
N THR A 68 8.17 4.02 7.03
CA THR A 68 7.48 5.26 6.63
C THR A 68 7.13 5.32 5.14
N SER A 69 7.72 4.43 4.31
CA SER A 69 7.50 4.35 2.87
C SER A 69 7.74 2.93 2.36
N ILE A 70 7.23 2.64 1.16
CA ILE A 70 7.56 1.40 0.45
C ILE A 70 9.02 1.52 -0.03
N PRO A 71 9.92 0.59 0.36
CA PRO A 71 11.32 0.64 -0.07
C PRO A 71 11.47 0.43 -1.57
N ASP A 72 12.41 1.14 -2.20
CA ASP A 72 12.74 0.97 -3.62
C ASP A 72 13.40 -0.39 -3.88
N THR A 73 14.18 -0.86 -2.91
CA THR A 73 14.78 -2.20 -2.94
C THR A 73 13.92 -3.14 -2.12
N ASN A 74 13.51 -4.26 -2.71
CA ASN A 74 12.64 -5.28 -2.10
C ASN A 74 11.32 -4.69 -1.56
N PRO A 75 10.46 -4.10 -2.39
CA PRO A 75 9.21 -3.51 -1.94
C PRO A 75 8.29 -4.56 -1.31
N TYR A 76 7.51 -4.15 -0.32
CA TYR A 76 6.54 -5.04 0.33
C TYR A 76 5.16 -5.02 -0.33
N ALA A 77 4.87 -4.08 -1.21
CA ALA A 77 3.62 -3.98 -1.95
C ALA A 77 3.89 -4.06 -3.45
N VAL A 78 3.06 -4.81 -4.15
CA VAL A 78 3.22 -5.04 -5.59
C VAL A 78 1.90 -4.95 -6.34
N LEU A 79 1.98 -4.50 -7.59
CA LEU A 79 0.91 -4.54 -8.57
C LEU A 79 1.15 -5.70 -9.53
N THR A 80 0.15 -6.52 -9.74
CA THR A 80 0.18 -7.57 -10.78
C THR A 80 -0.37 -7.06 -12.10
N GLU A 81 -0.13 -7.77 -13.18
CA GLU A 81 -0.67 -7.48 -14.52
C GLU A 81 -2.21 -7.55 -14.58
N ASP A 82 -2.83 -8.24 -13.61
CA ASP A 82 -4.28 -8.33 -13.46
C ASP A 82 -4.87 -7.07 -12.76
N ASN A 83 -4.08 -6.01 -12.59
CA ASN A 83 -4.43 -4.80 -11.84
C ASN A 83 -4.82 -5.07 -10.38
N GLN A 84 -4.24 -6.09 -9.77
CA GLN A 84 -4.43 -6.45 -8.37
C GLN A 84 -3.22 -6.03 -7.53
N VAL A 85 -3.49 -5.44 -6.38
CA VAL A 85 -2.46 -5.00 -5.44
C VAL A 85 -2.40 -5.97 -4.27
N TYR A 86 -1.18 -6.42 -3.97
CA TYR A 86 -0.89 -7.33 -2.87
C TYR A 86 0.18 -6.77 -1.97
N ILE A 87 0.14 -7.17 -0.70
CA ILE A 87 1.17 -6.90 0.30
C ILE A 87 1.80 -8.21 0.78
N VAL A 88 3.11 -8.19 1.01
CA VAL A 88 3.84 -9.32 1.59
C VAL A 88 3.72 -9.24 3.10
N LEU A 89 3.19 -10.28 3.73
CA LEU A 89 3.14 -10.42 5.19
C LEU A 89 4.29 -11.27 5.72
N GLN A 90 4.80 -12.21 4.90
CA GLN A 90 5.96 -13.01 5.25
C GLN A 90 6.83 -13.22 4.03
N GLN A 91 8.10 -12.89 4.17
CA GLN A 91 9.12 -13.16 3.15
C GLN A 91 9.52 -14.63 3.18
N ALA A 92 9.67 -15.22 2.00
CA ALA A 92 10.23 -16.56 1.90
C ALA A 92 11.73 -16.55 2.22
N LYS A 93 12.17 -17.56 2.98
CA LYS A 93 13.56 -17.76 3.36
C LYS A 93 13.97 -19.20 3.17
N ASN A 94 15.22 -19.43 2.87
CA ASN A 94 15.81 -20.78 2.86
C ASN A 94 16.14 -21.26 4.29
N SER A 95 16.64 -22.48 4.42
CA SER A 95 17.01 -23.07 5.71
C SER A 95 18.11 -22.31 6.48
N ALA A 96 18.89 -21.48 5.78
CA ALA A 96 19.89 -20.61 6.39
C ALA A 96 19.33 -19.24 6.81
N GLY A 97 18.02 -19.02 6.68
CA GLY A 97 17.35 -17.75 7.01
C GLY A 97 17.53 -16.65 5.95
N THR A 98 18.16 -16.96 4.81
CA THR A 98 18.37 -15.99 3.73
C THR A 98 17.11 -15.88 2.88
N ALA A 99 16.74 -14.63 2.54
CA ALA A 99 15.61 -14.35 1.67
C ALA A 99 15.76 -15.07 0.31
N THR A 100 14.66 -15.64 -0.16
CA THR A 100 14.58 -16.29 -1.48
C THR A 100 13.69 -15.47 -2.41
N THR A 101 13.87 -15.66 -3.71
CA THR A 101 13.10 -14.95 -4.73
C THR A 101 11.66 -15.44 -4.82
N SER A 102 10.72 -14.53 -5.10
CA SER A 102 9.35 -14.91 -5.46
C SER A 102 9.31 -15.40 -6.90
N THR A 103 8.77 -16.58 -7.11
CA THR A 103 8.63 -17.20 -8.44
C THR A 103 7.18 -17.49 -8.80
N ILE A 104 6.28 -17.40 -7.83
CA ILE A 104 4.84 -17.65 -8.00
C ILE A 104 4.07 -16.35 -7.84
N LYS A 105 3.42 -15.91 -8.92
CA LYS A 105 2.58 -14.71 -8.91
C LYS A 105 1.44 -14.86 -7.90
N PRO A 106 1.26 -13.89 -6.97
CA PRO A 106 0.07 -13.89 -6.13
C PRO A 106 -1.18 -13.67 -7.00
N THR A 107 -2.22 -14.43 -6.75
CA THR A 107 -3.48 -14.38 -7.48
C THR A 107 -4.68 -14.54 -6.56
N GLY A 108 -5.85 -14.06 -7.02
CA GLY A 108 -7.10 -14.17 -6.28
C GLY A 108 -7.37 -13.00 -5.34
N THR A 109 -8.60 -12.94 -4.87
CA THR A 109 -9.15 -11.81 -4.09
C THR A 109 -9.63 -12.26 -2.71
N THR A 110 -8.97 -13.27 -2.15
CA THR A 110 -9.30 -13.76 -0.80
C THR A 110 -9.10 -12.70 0.27
N THR A 111 -10.00 -12.65 1.23
CA THR A 111 -9.91 -11.73 2.38
C THR A 111 -8.85 -12.16 3.40
N LYS A 112 -8.41 -13.43 3.35
CA LYS A 112 -7.41 -13.98 4.27
C LYS A 112 -6.02 -14.00 3.61
N PRO A 113 -4.94 -13.86 4.39
CA PRO A 113 -3.61 -14.15 3.91
C PRO A 113 -3.51 -15.56 3.31
N PHE A 114 -2.69 -15.71 2.27
CA PHE A 114 -2.45 -16.99 1.63
C PHE A 114 -0.97 -17.18 1.32
N LYS A 115 -0.52 -18.43 1.36
CA LYS A 115 0.86 -18.80 1.09
C LYS A 115 1.00 -19.34 -0.33
N THR A 116 1.97 -18.84 -1.08
CA THR A 116 2.37 -19.39 -2.37
C THR A 116 3.41 -20.50 -2.19
N SER A 117 3.55 -21.39 -3.17
CA SER A 117 4.44 -22.53 -3.06
C SER A 117 5.93 -22.18 -2.98
N ASP A 118 6.31 -20.95 -3.36
CA ASP A 118 7.65 -20.39 -3.19
C ASP A 118 7.93 -19.89 -1.75
N GLY A 119 6.94 -20.01 -0.85
CA GLY A 119 7.09 -19.72 0.57
C GLY A 119 6.66 -18.33 1.02
N TYR A 120 6.34 -17.43 0.09
CA TYR A 120 5.80 -16.11 0.43
C TYR A 120 4.40 -16.20 0.97
N VAL A 121 4.06 -15.32 1.94
CA VAL A 121 2.68 -15.11 2.40
C VAL A 121 2.23 -13.74 1.95
N TRP A 122 1.17 -13.73 1.16
CA TRP A 122 0.58 -12.56 0.56
C TRP A 122 -0.78 -12.24 1.16
N LYS A 123 -1.16 -10.98 1.14
CA LYS A 123 -2.53 -10.53 1.37
C LYS A 123 -2.98 -9.67 0.21
N PHE A 124 -4.13 -9.99 -0.35
CA PHE A 124 -4.80 -9.13 -1.32
C PHE A 124 -5.29 -7.85 -0.66
N LEU A 125 -5.11 -6.71 -1.30
CA LEU A 125 -5.59 -5.41 -0.83
C LEU A 125 -6.79 -4.93 -1.63
N TYR A 126 -6.60 -4.71 -2.94
CA TYR A 126 -7.66 -4.23 -3.84
C TYR A 126 -7.33 -4.52 -5.30
N SER A 127 -8.36 -4.41 -6.16
CA SER A 127 -8.21 -4.42 -7.62
C SER A 127 -8.54 -3.04 -8.19
N LEU A 128 -7.74 -2.58 -9.13
CA LEU A 128 -8.02 -1.36 -9.88
C LEU A 128 -9.06 -1.63 -10.96
N SER A 129 -10.13 -0.86 -10.99
CA SER A 129 -11.03 -0.84 -12.14
C SER A 129 -10.33 -0.25 -13.37
N ALA A 130 -10.79 -0.61 -14.57
CA ALA A 130 -10.24 -0.05 -15.80
C ALA A 130 -10.30 1.48 -15.85
N ALA A 131 -11.37 2.07 -15.31
CA ALA A 131 -11.54 3.52 -15.23
C ALA A 131 -10.50 4.16 -14.30
N ARG A 132 -10.26 3.58 -13.12
CA ARG A 132 -9.25 4.07 -12.18
C ARG A 132 -7.83 3.89 -12.71
N ALA A 133 -7.55 2.73 -13.31
CA ALA A 133 -6.26 2.51 -13.95
C ALA A 133 -6.01 3.53 -15.07
N SER A 134 -6.99 3.76 -15.95
CA SER A 134 -6.87 4.74 -17.02
C SER A 134 -6.66 6.18 -16.52
N ALA A 135 -7.30 6.54 -15.40
CA ALA A 135 -7.23 7.91 -14.88
C ALA A 135 -5.97 8.19 -14.05
N PHE A 136 -5.47 7.22 -13.28
CA PHE A 136 -4.48 7.48 -12.23
C PHE A 136 -3.28 6.54 -12.20
N LEU A 137 -3.33 5.38 -12.89
CA LEU A 137 -2.17 4.49 -12.97
C LEU A 137 -1.12 5.10 -13.90
N SER A 138 0.08 5.26 -13.39
CA SER A 138 1.21 5.78 -14.18
C SER A 138 2.39 4.81 -14.16
N ALA A 139 3.49 5.18 -14.83
CA ALA A 139 4.73 4.40 -14.77
C ALA A 139 5.27 4.28 -13.33
N ASN A 140 5.07 5.31 -12.50
CA ASN A 140 5.69 5.42 -11.18
C ASN A 140 4.71 5.29 -10.02
N PHE A 141 3.39 5.36 -10.27
CA PHE A 141 2.40 5.42 -9.19
C PHE A 141 1.20 4.52 -9.45
N VAL A 142 0.68 3.95 -8.36
CA VAL A 142 -0.57 3.16 -8.30
C VAL A 142 -1.58 3.92 -7.46
N PRO A 143 -2.82 4.17 -7.96
CA PRO A 143 -3.86 4.78 -7.16
C PRO A 143 -4.28 3.86 -6.01
N VAL A 144 -4.55 4.46 -4.85
CA VAL A 144 -5.07 3.76 -3.67
C VAL A 144 -6.58 3.69 -3.74
N GLU A 145 -7.12 2.50 -3.55
CA GLU A 145 -8.56 2.26 -3.46
C GLU A 145 -8.99 2.07 -2.02
N LYS A 146 -10.06 2.75 -1.64
CA LYS A 146 -10.71 2.57 -0.34
C LYS A 146 -12.21 2.81 -0.48
N ILE A 147 -13.00 1.89 0.03
CA ILE A 147 -14.45 2.07 0.13
C ILE A 147 -14.75 2.82 1.43
N LEU A 148 -15.40 3.97 1.32
CA LEU A 148 -15.78 4.79 2.46
C LEU A 148 -16.92 4.14 3.23
N ASP A 149 -16.92 4.29 4.56
CA ASP A 149 -17.97 3.75 5.41
C ASP A 149 -19.37 4.29 5.05
N SER A 150 -19.44 5.55 4.62
CA SER A 150 -20.69 6.15 4.14
C SER A 150 -21.24 5.45 2.88
N ALA A 151 -20.38 5.04 1.95
CA ALA A 151 -20.81 4.31 0.77
C ALA A 151 -21.29 2.89 1.14
N ARG A 152 -20.64 2.25 2.11
CA ARG A 152 -21.03 0.92 2.62
C ARG A 152 -22.37 0.95 3.34
N VAL A 153 -22.62 1.97 4.16
CA VAL A 153 -23.92 2.18 4.82
C VAL A 153 -25.01 2.38 3.78
N ASN A 154 -24.75 3.19 2.76
CA ASN A 154 -25.71 3.42 1.68
C ASN A 154 -26.01 2.14 0.88
N ASP A 155 -25.01 1.29 0.65
CA ASP A 155 -25.21 0.01 -0.02
C ASP A 155 -26.07 -0.93 0.81
N LEU A 156 -25.84 -1.01 2.13
CA LEU A 156 -26.67 -1.78 3.05
C LEU A 156 -28.12 -1.31 3.11
N THR A 157 -28.36 -0.03 2.89
CA THR A 157 -29.71 0.55 2.83
C THR A 157 -30.33 0.52 1.42
N GLY A 158 -29.59 0.02 0.42
CA GLY A 158 -30.05 -0.06 -0.97
C GLY A 158 -30.10 1.29 -1.70
N THR A 159 -29.42 2.31 -1.19
CA THR A 159 -29.37 3.65 -1.80
C THR A 159 -28.17 3.88 -2.70
N THR A 160 -27.13 3.05 -2.57
CA THR A 160 -25.94 3.06 -3.43
C THR A 160 -25.58 1.62 -3.78
N THR A 161 -25.34 1.35 -5.06
CA THR A 161 -24.92 0.03 -5.51
C THR A 161 -23.40 0.02 -5.70
N LEU A 162 -22.71 -0.80 -4.92
CA LEU A 162 -21.29 -1.06 -5.11
C LEU A 162 -21.08 -2.00 -6.29
N THR A 163 -20.02 -1.77 -7.04
CA THR A 163 -19.55 -2.70 -8.09
C THR A 163 -18.98 -3.96 -7.45
N ALA A 164 -18.83 -5.04 -8.23
CA ALA A 164 -18.23 -6.28 -7.73
C ALA A 164 -16.80 -6.09 -7.17
N LEU A 165 -16.01 -5.18 -7.75
CA LEU A 165 -14.67 -4.85 -7.23
C LEU A 165 -14.76 -4.11 -5.89
N GLU A 166 -15.68 -3.18 -5.76
CA GLU A 166 -15.91 -2.42 -4.51
C GLU A 166 -16.43 -3.32 -3.39
N ILE A 167 -17.33 -4.26 -3.69
CA ILE A 167 -17.79 -5.28 -2.74
C ILE A 167 -16.60 -6.12 -2.24
N THR A 168 -15.77 -6.60 -3.16
CA THR A 168 -14.57 -7.37 -2.79
C THR A 168 -13.64 -6.53 -1.91
N GLN A 169 -13.44 -5.26 -2.23
CA GLN A 169 -12.65 -4.33 -1.46
C GLN A 169 -13.23 -4.10 -0.06
N ALA A 170 -14.54 -3.91 0.05
CA ALA A 170 -15.23 -3.75 1.33
C ALA A 170 -15.04 -4.99 2.22
N LEU A 171 -15.17 -6.20 1.66
CA LEU A 171 -14.92 -7.44 2.39
C LEU A 171 -13.48 -7.56 2.91
N VAL A 172 -12.49 -7.14 2.12
CA VAL A 172 -11.08 -7.10 2.56
C VAL A 172 -10.89 -6.12 3.71
N GLN A 173 -11.50 -4.92 3.64
CA GLN A 173 -11.47 -3.94 4.72
C GLN A 173 -12.14 -4.46 6.00
N ASP A 174 -13.30 -5.12 5.89
CA ASP A 174 -14.03 -5.71 7.02
C ASP A 174 -13.32 -6.89 7.67
N SER A 175 -12.51 -7.61 6.89
CA SER A 175 -11.71 -8.73 7.41
C SER A 175 -10.52 -8.27 8.26
N ALA A 176 -10.19 -6.99 8.26
CA ALA A 176 -9.12 -6.44 9.07
C ALA A 176 -9.57 -6.35 10.54
N VAL A 177 -8.84 -7.04 11.41
CA VAL A 177 -9.06 -7.00 12.86
C VAL A 177 -7.91 -6.22 13.49
N PRO A 178 -8.16 -5.03 14.08
CA PRO A 178 -7.11 -4.26 14.74
C PRO A 178 -6.41 -5.10 15.81
N GLY A 179 -5.08 -5.05 15.82
CA GLY A 179 -4.26 -5.81 16.77
C GLY A 179 -4.13 -7.31 16.47
N GLN A 180 -4.73 -7.82 15.40
CA GLN A 180 -4.54 -9.21 15.02
C GLN A 180 -3.13 -9.44 14.47
N ILE A 181 -2.44 -10.46 15.00
CA ILE A 181 -1.18 -10.95 14.42
C ILE A 181 -1.51 -11.68 13.12
N VAL A 182 -1.09 -11.17 11.98
CA VAL A 182 -1.33 -11.76 10.65
C VAL A 182 -0.09 -12.44 10.06
N GLY A 183 1.08 -12.22 10.69
CA GLY A 183 2.34 -12.87 10.31
C GLY A 183 3.39 -12.68 11.38
N ILE A 184 4.38 -13.55 11.40
CA ILE A 184 5.58 -13.47 12.25
C ILE A 184 6.79 -13.58 11.35
N ASN A 185 7.62 -12.54 11.33
CA ASN A 185 8.85 -12.53 10.55
C ASN A 185 10.02 -13.00 11.43
N VAL A 186 10.59 -14.16 11.11
CA VAL A 186 11.75 -14.67 11.82
C VAL A 186 13.01 -13.99 11.27
N THR A 187 13.62 -13.13 12.09
CA THR A 187 14.85 -12.38 11.71
C THR A 187 16.12 -13.18 11.88
N ALA A 188 16.13 -14.15 12.83
CA ALA A 188 17.24 -15.06 13.05
C ALA A 188 16.68 -16.44 13.48
N GLY A 189 16.75 -17.43 12.61
CA GLY A 189 16.15 -18.75 12.85
C GLY A 189 16.94 -19.67 13.78
N GLY A 190 18.20 -19.35 14.07
CA GLY A 190 19.08 -20.22 14.86
C GLY A 190 19.48 -21.51 14.11
N THR A 191 20.24 -22.35 14.78
CA THR A 191 20.70 -23.66 14.29
C THR A 191 20.80 -24.68 15.40
N GLY A 192 20.85 -25.96 15.07
CA GLY A 192 21.09 -27.03 16.05
C GLY A 192 19.85 -27.53 16.79
N TYR A 193 18.66 -27.19 16.34
CA TYR A 193 17.42 -27.75 16.88
C TYR A 193 17.30 -29.23 16.52
N THR A 194 17.11 -30.08 17.53
CA THR A 194 16.87 -31.52 17.36
C THR A 194 15.39 -31.88 17.32
N SER A 195 14.54 -30.93 17.68
CA SER A 195 13.07 -31.02 17.62
C SER A 195 12.49 -29.62 17.37
N THR A 196 11.27 -29.57 16.89
CA THR A 196 10.52 -28.32 16.69
C THR A 196 10.41 -27.55 18.01
N PRO A 197 10.92 -26.32 18.10
CA PRO A 197 10.83 -25.52 19.33
C PRO A 197 9.38 -25.11 19.63
N THR A 198 9.04 -25.02 20.89
CA THR A 198 7.75 -24.49 21.33
C THR A 198 7.77 -22.97 21.23
N VAL A 199 6.75 -22.41 20.55
CA VAL A 199 6.55 -20.96 20.43
C VAL A 199 5.55 -20.51 21.49
N THR A 200 5.93 -19.52 22.30
CA THR A 200 5.05 -18.87 23.25
C THR A 200 4.92 -17.40 22.91
N ILE A 201 3.66 -16.94 22.74
CA ILE A 201 3.35 -15.53 22.50
C ILE A 201 2.84 -14.93 23.81
N ASN A 202 3.60 -13.96 24.34
CA ASN A 202 3.23 -13.23 25.55
C ASN A 202 2.64 -11.87 25.18
N GLY A 203 1.51 -11.54 25.78
CA GLY A 203 0.80 -10.27 25.55
C GLY A 203 -0.53 -10.25 26.30
N ASP A 204 -1.23 -9.15 26.20
CA ASP A 204 -2.58 -8.96 26.76
C ASP A 204 -3.70 -9.45 25.83
N GLY A 205 -3.36 -9.86 24.63
CA GLY A 205 -4.26 -10.44 23.65
C GLY A 205 -4.62 -11.90 23.97
N VAL A 206 -5.63 -12.42 23.28
CA VAL A 206 -6.10 -13.80 23.42
C VAL A 206 -6.04 -14.56 22.09
N ARG A 207 -5.86 -15.89 22.17
CA ARG A 207 -5.91 -16.80 21.02
C ARG A 207 -4.77 -16.63 20.00
N ALA A 208 -3.70 -15.92 20.31
CA ALA A 208 -2.51 -15.91 19.46
C ALA A 208 -1.78 -17.26 19.63
N ALA A 209 -1.49 -17.92 18.51
CA ALA A 209 -0.73 -19.16 18.46
C ALA A 209 0.16 -19.18 17.23
N ALA A 210 1.35 -19.76 17.36
CA ALA A 210 2.28 -19.98 16.27
C ALA A 210 2.97 -21.32 16.42
N THR A 211 3.36 -21.93 15.31
CA THR A 211 4.13 -23.18 15.28
C THR A 211 5.42 -22.92 14.50
N ALA A 212 6.54 -23.31 15.05
CA ALA A 212 7.79 -23.35 14.30
C ALA A 212 7.79 -24.51 13.29
N THR A 213 8.35 -24.32 12.11
CA THR A 213 8.46 -25.31 11.04
C THR A 213 9.87 -25.32 10.47
#